data_1786a845f80f1c1cff5e02e1b19be52b
#
_entry.id   1786a845f80f1c1cff5e02e1b19be52b
#
_cell.length_a   1.000
_cell.length_b   1.000
_cell.length_c   1.000
_cell.angle_alpha   90.00
_cell.angle_beta   90.00
_cell.angle_gamma   90.00
#
_symmetry.space_group_name_H-M   'P 1'
#
loop_
_entity.id
_entity.type
_entity.pdbx_description
1 polymer ?
#
loop_
_entity_poly.entity_id
_entity_poly.type
_entity_poly.pdbx_seq_one_letter_code
_entity_poly.pdbx_strand_id
1 'polypeptide(L)'
;FAFNGTSWDRVRGDTNGIVTQKGLTSTNWKYSNGATGILSNTTTAVTIKTAAGASVRNYIDSCQINTTAFGASVPIAIRDGAGGTVIFALNVPTAGFLQPVTIVFETPLQGTANTLLEVVTTTANTTGTAWVNCQGHTGA
;
A
#
# COMPACT_ATOMS: atom_id res chain seq x y z
N PHE A 1 36.26 0.56 10.40
CA PHE A 1 35.65 1.21 11.55
C PHE A 1 34.71 2.29 11.06
N ALA A 2 33.57 2.48 11.72
CA ALA A 2 32.63 3.57 11.49
C ALA A 2 32.43 4.34 12.79
N PHE A 3 32.31 5.67 12.69
CA PHE A 3 32.07 6.53 13.86
C PHE A 3 30.55 6.72 14.04
N ASN A 4 30.04 6.37 15.22
CA ASN A 4 28.60 6.47 15.54
C ASN A 4 28.22 7.80 16.23
N GLY A 5 29.11 8.78 16.26
CA GLY A 5 28.94 10.05 16.95
C GLY A 5 29.53 10.09 18.37
N THR A 6 29.87 8.95 18.93
CA THR A 6 30.43 8.82 20.29
C THR A 6 31.69 7.95 20.32
N SER A 7 31.71 6.89 19.56
CA SER A 7 32.81 5.92 19.51
C SER A 7 33.07 5.41 18.09
N TRP A 8 34.25 4.83 17.87
CA TRP A 8 34.57 4.13 16.65
C TRP A 8 34.19 2.65 16.77
N ASP A 9 33.21 2.22 15.97
CA ASP A 9 32.76 0.85 15.94
C ASP A 9 33.42 0.06 14.79
N ARG A 10 33.67 -1.21 15.05
CA ARG A 10 34.18 -2.11 14.02
C ARG A 10 33.09 -2.45 13.02
N VAL A 11 33.25 -2.00 11.79
CA VAL A 11 32.37 -2.41 10.69
C VAL A 11 32.64 -3.90 10.41
N ARG A 12 31.64 -4.74 10.55
CA ARG A 12 31.71 -6.17 10.23
C ARG A 12 31.01 -6.40 8.90
N GLY A 13 31.72 -6.97 7.95
CA GLY A 13 31.15 -7.56 6.74
C GLY A 13 30.79 -9.03 6.98
N ASP A 14 29.93 -9.57 6.16
CA ASP A 14 29.76 -11.02 6.06
C ASP A 14 30.96 -11.68 5.39
N THR A 15 30.92 -13.01 5.22
CA THR A 15 31.97 -13.78 4.57
C THR A 15 32.22 -13.40 3.11
N ASN A 16 31.32 -12.64 2.49
CA ASN A 16 31.40 -12.13 1.12
C ASN A 16 31.91 -10.68 1.06
N GLY A 17 32.28 -10.09 2.18
CA GLY A 17 32.75 -8.71 2.27
C GLY A 17 31.64 -7.64 2.22
N ILE A 18 30.39 -8.04 2.32
CA ILE A 18 29.24 -7.12 2.30
C ILE A 18 29.09 -6.49 3.68
N VAL A 19 29.13 -5.15 3.72
CA VAL A 19 28.84 -4.40 4.94
C VAL A 19 27.33 -4.34 5.12
N THR A 20 26.80 -5.07 6.10
CA THR A 20 25.40 -4.99 6.45
C THR A 20 25.17 -3.76 7.33
N GLN A 21 24.52 -2.73 6.81
CA GLN A 21 24.03 -1.64 7.64
C GLN A 21 22.80 -2.13 8.43
N LYS A 22 22.93 -2.14 9.74
CA LYS A 22 21.79 -2.41 10.63
C LYS A 22 20.84 -1.20 10.57
N GLY A 23 19.69 -1.37 9.92
CA GLY A 23 18.67 -0.32 9.88
C GLY A 23 17.88 -0.19 8.57
N LEU A 24 18.33 -0.81 7.49
CA LEU A 24 17.57 -0.80 6.22
C LEU A 24 16.93 -2.17 5.95
N THR A 25 16.12 -2.65 6.89
CA THR A 25 15.29 -3.83 6.63
C THR A 25 14.04 -3.39 5.89
N SER A 26 14.11 -3.41 4.57
CA SER A 26 12.92 -3.38 3.73
C SER A 26 12.31 -4.77 3.71
N THR A 27 11.04 -4.90 4.10
CA THR A 27 10.30 -6.15 4.03
C THR A 27 9.18 -6.01 3.02
N ASN A 28 9.20 -6.84 1.99
CA ASN A 28 8.15 -6.82 0.97
C ASN A 28 6.83 -7.37 1.53
N TRP A 29 5.73 -6.80 1.09
CA TRP A 29 4.39 -7.25 1.39
C TRP A 29 3.51 -7.26 0.15
N LYS A 30 2.45 -8.03 0.21
CA LYS A 30 1.41 -8.09 -0.81
C LYS A 30 0.04 -8.16 -0.14
N TYR A 31 -0.96 -7.62 -0.80
CA TYR A 31 -2.36 -7.72 -0.46
C TYR A 31 -3.16 -8.23 -1.64
N SER A 32 -4.10 -9.12 -1.38
CA SER A 32 -5.11 -9.54 -2.34
C SER A 32 -6.40 -9.84 -1.56
N ASN A 33 -7.51 -9.37 -2.07
CA ASN A 33 -8.82 -9.63 -1.46
C ASN A 33 -9.45 -10.97 -1.91
N GLY A 34 -8.69 -11.81 -2.60
CA GLY A 34 -9.13 -13.15 -3.00
C GLY A 34 -10.22 -13.16 -4.08
N ALA A 35 -11.02 -14.23 -4.10
CA ALA A 35 -11.99 -14.48 -5.17
C ALA A 35 -13.28 -13.67 -5.05
N THR A 36 -13.68 -13.26 -3.85
CA THR A 36 -14.99 -12.61 -3.60
C THR A 36 -15.03 -11.12 -3.89
N GLY A 37 -13.87 -10.48 -3.97
CA GLY A 37 -13.79 -9.02 -4.12
C GLY A 37 -14.15 -8.25 -2.84
N ILE A 38 -14.10 -6.92 -2.92
CA ILE A 38 -14.38 -5.97 -1.84
C ILE A 38 -15.14 -4.76 -2.35
N LEU A 39 -15.50 -3.86 -1.47
CA LEU A 39 -16.12 -2.55 -1.76
C LEU A 39 -17.45 -2.68 -2.52
N SER A 40 -18.25 -3.69 -2.20
CA SER A 40 -19.56 -3.87 -2.77
C SER A 40 -20.61 -3.06 -1.99
N ASN A 41 -21.18 -2.06 -2.63
CA ASN A 41 -22.21 -1.14 -2.08
C ASN A 41 -21.87 -0.65 -0.65
N THR A 42 -20.66 -0.16 -0.46
CA THR A 42 -20.17 0.23 0.87
C THR A 42 -19.15 1.35 0.77
N THR A 43 -19.07 2.16 1.81
CA THR A 43 -17.95 3.09 2.06
C THR A 43 -17.06 2.58 3.20
N THR A 44 -17.27 1.36 3.66
CA THR A 44 -16.43 0.75 4.69
C THR A 44 -15.04 0.48 4.11
N ALA A 45 -14.04 1.04 4.74
CA ALA A 45 -12.65 0.85 4.33
C ALA A 45 -12.14 -0.56 4.64
N VAL A 46 -11.25 -1.04 3.80
CA VAL A 46 -10.57 -2.33 3.98
C VAL A 46 -9.08 -2.09 4.16
N THR A 47 -8.54 -2.57 5.28
CA THR A 47 -7.10 -2.49 5.53
C THR A 47 -6.34 -3.38 4.55
N ILE A 48 -5.46 -2.77 3.75
CA ILE A 48 -4.59 -3.49 2.81
C ILE A 48 -3.21 -3.77 3.40
N LYS A 49 -2.79 -2.98 4.38
CA LYS A 49 -1.56 -3.20 5.13
C LYS A 49 -1.68 -2.62 6.53
N THR A 50 -1.44 -3.44 7.54
CA THR A 50 -1.39 -3.00 8.94
C THR A 50 -0.18 -2.11 9.21
N ALA A 51 -0.24 -1.32 10.29
CA ALA A 51 0.90 -0.53 10.75
C ALA A 51 2.14 -1.41 10.93
N ALA A 52 3.28 -0.92 10.48
CA ALA A 52 4.52 -1.70 10.46
C ALA A 52 5.37 -1.56 11.75
N GLY A 53 4.94 -0.68 12.67
CA GLY A 53 5.62 -0.42 13.94
C GLY A 53 6.25 0.97 14.01
N ALA A 54 6.73 1.33 15.18
CA ALA A 54 7.31 2.64 15.43
C ALA A 54 8.46 2.94 14.45
N SER A 55 8.47 4.13 13.90
CA SER A 55 9.48 4.61 12.93
C SER A 55 9.53 3.83 11.60
N VAL A 56 8.63 2.88 11.35
CA VAL A 56 8.56 2.12 10.11
C VAL A 56 7.36 2.58 9.29
N ARG A 57 7.58 2.81 8.00
CA ARG A 57 6.56 3.24 7.04
C ARG A 57 6.16 2.10 6.12
N ASN A 58 4.94 2.14 5.65
CA ASN A 58 4.46 1.32 4.56
C ASN A 58 4.60 2.08 3.23
N TYR A 59 5.08 1.41 2.21
CA TYR A 59 5.20 1.92 0.84
C TYR A 59 4.41 1.03 -0.10
N ILE A 60 3.73 1.63 -1.07
CA ILE A 60 3.04 0.90 -2.15
C ILE A 60 3.85 1.09 -3.43
N ASP A 61 4.29 -0.03 -4.01
CA ASP A 61 5.06 -0.03 -5.25
C ASP A 61 4.14 -0.15 -6.47
N SER A 62 3.09 -0.95 -6.36
CA SER A 62 2.09 -1.08 -7.42
C SER A 62 0.75 -1.60 -6.90
N CYS A 63 -0.32 -1.30 -7.65
CA CYS A 63 -1.64 -1.87 -7.45
C CYS A 63 -2.26 -2.29 -8.79
N GLN A 64 -3.00 -3.38 -8.75
CA GLN A 64 -3.90 -3.79 -9.82
C GLN A 64 -5.33 -3.74 -9.31
N ILE A 65 -6.18 -3.06 -10.05
CA ILE A 65 -7.59 -2.88 -9.70
C ILE A 65 -8.45 -3.37 -10.86
N ASN A 66 -9.38 -4.23 -10.57
CA ASN A 66 -10.42 -4.67 -11.49
C ASN A 66 -11.78 -4.44 -10.85
N THR A 67 -12.81 -4.13 -11.63
CA THR A 67 -14.16 -3.92 -11.13
C THR A 67 -15.20 -4.47 -12.09
N THR A 68 -16.32 -4.92 -11.54
CA THR A 68 -17.56 -5.03 -12.32
C THR A 68 -18.22 -3.66 -12.45
N ALA A 69 -19.35 -3.56 -13.14
CA ALA A 69 -20.10 -2.32 -13.25
C ALA A 69 -20.53 -1.81 -11.86
N PHE A 70 -20.20 -0.57 -11.54
CA PHE A 70 -20.51 0.05 -10.24
C PHE A 70 -21.89 0.70 -10.18
N GLY A 71 -22.55 0.84 -11.32
CA GLY A 71 -23.86 1.52 -11.42
C GLY A 71 -23.79 3.04 -11.23
N ALA A 72 -22.68 3.56 -10.73
CA ALA A 72 -22.35 4.97 -10.61
C ALA A 72 -20.86 5.18 -10.80
N SER A 73 -20.45 6.39 -11.15
CA SER A 73 -19.02 6.75 -11.20
C SER A 73 -18.54 7.03 -9.77
N VAL A 74 -17.63 6.22 -9.26
CA VAL A 74 -17.19 6.28 -7.85
C VAL A 74 -15.66 6.18 -7.78
N PRO A 75 -14.98 7.08 -7.05
CA PRO A 75 -13.56 6.92 -6.80
C PRO A 75 -13.26 5.79 -5.82
N ILE A 76 -12.28 4.94 -6.16
CA ILE A 76 -11.57 4.09 -5.22
C ILE A 76 -10.35 4.88 -4.75
N ALA A 77 -10.18 5.01 -3.46
CA ALA A 77 -9.08 5.74 -2.85
C ALA A 77 -8.25 4.85 -1.94
N ILE A 78 -6.95 5.11 -1.90
CA ILE A 78 -6.04 4.57 -0.88
C ILE A 78 -5.78 5.68 0.12
N ARG A 79 -5.93 5.37 1.40
CA ARG A 79 -5.73 6.30 2.51
C ARG A 79 -4.59 5.87 3.40
N ASP A 80 -3.89 6.85 3.92
CA ASP A 80 -2.88 6.72 4.96
C ASP A 80 -3.54 6.89 6.32
N GLY A 81 -3.79 5.77 7.00
CA GLY A 81 -4.51 5.71 8.27
C GLY A 81 -6.00 5.44 8.15
N ALA A 82 -6.59 4.97 9.24
CA ALA A 82 -8.03 4.74 9.35
C ALA A 82 -8.80 6.06 9.25
N GLY A 83 -9.56 6.22 8.18
CA GLY A 83 -10.21 7.49 7.87
C GLY A 83 -9.26 8.64 7.51
N GLY A 84 -8.00 8.33 7.24
CA GLY A 84 -6.92 9.30 7.06
C GLY A 84 -6.87 9.94 5.67
N THR A 85 -5.71 10.53 5.38
CA THR A 85 -5.48 11.29 4.14
C THR A 85 -5.48 10.39 2.91
N VAL A 86 -6.18 10.80 1.86
CA VAL A 86 -6.11 10.13 0.55
C VAL A 86 -4.73 10.39 -0.06
N ILE A 87 -3.99 9.31 -0.32
CA ILE A 87 -2.67 9.37 -0.97
C ILE A 87 -2.73 8.94 -2.44
N PHE A 88 -3.81 8.29 -2.85
CA PHE A 88 -4.08 7.92 -4.23
C PHE A 88 -5.58 7.75 -4.44
N ALA A 89 -6.08 8.13 -5.61
CA ALA A 89 -7.47 7.87 -6.00
C ALA A 89 -7.56 7.56 -7.50
N LEU A 90 -8.44 6.63 -7.84
CA LEU A 90 -8.76 6.25 -9.20
C LEU A 90 -10.28 6.25 -9.38
N ASN A 91 -10.77 7.02 -10.34
CA ASN A 91 -12.21 7.06 -10.61
C ASN A 91 -12.63 5.83 -11.43
N VAL A 92 -13.57 5.06 -10.88
CA VAL A 92 -14.19 3.92 -11.55
C VAL A 92 -15.40 4.43 -12.33
N PRO A 93 -15.49 4.23 -13.64
CA PRO A 93 -16.66 4.61 -14.42
C PRO A 93 -17.87 3.74 -14.07
N THR A 94 -19.06 4.21 -14.40
CA THR A 94 -20.33 3.50 -14.14
C THR A 94 -20.31 2.04 -14.63
N ALA A 95 -19.74 1.79 -15.80
CA ALA A 95 -19.62 0.45 -16.39
C ALA A 95 -18.54 -0.43 -15.75
N GLY A 96 -17.76 0.11 -14.81
CA GLY A 96 -16.55 -0.55 -14.29
C GLY A 96 -15.39 -0.48 -15.27
N PHE A 97 -14.31 -1.17 -14.96
CA PHE A 97 -13.18 -1.29 -15.86
C PHE A 97 -13.37 -2.49 -16.80
N LEU A 98 -13.26 -2.27 -18.12
CA LEU A 98 -13.34 -3.34 -19.12
C LEU A 98 -12.19 -4.34 -18.99
N GLN A 99 -11.07 -3.90 -18.44
CA GLN A 99 -9.88 -4.71 -18.15
C GLN A 99 -9.26 -4.26 -16.82
N PRO A 100 -8.48 -5.12 -16.16
CA PRO A 100 -7.75 -4.72 -14.98
C PRO A 100 -6.82 -3.52 -15.25
N VAL A 101 -6.88 -2.53 -14.37
CA VAL A 101 -5.98 -1.38 -14.39
C VAL A 101 -4.79 -1.69 -13.50
N THR A 102 -3.59 -1.72 -14.09
CA THR A 102 -2.34 -1.89 -13.34
C THR A 102 -1.63 -0.55 -13.24
N ILE A 103 -1.29 -0.17 -12.03
CA ILE A 103 -0.60 1.07 -11.72
C ILE A 103 0.72 0.71 -11.04
N VAL A 104 1.82 1.17 -11.61
CA VAL A 104 3.15 1.07 -11.03
C VAL A 104 3.58 2.48 -10.62
N PHE A 105 3.97 2.64 -9.38
CA PHE A 105 4.44 3.93 -8.88
C PHE A 105 5.96 4.00 -9.03
N GLU A 106 6.45 4.81 -9.94
CA GLU A 106 7.90 5.04 -10.11
C GLU A 106 8.56 5.53 -8.82
N THR A 107 7.84 6.36 -8.08
CA THR A 107 8.16 6.68 -6.68
C THR A 107 7.08 6.04 -5.82
N PRO A 108 7.42 5.06 -4.97
CA PRO A 108 6.45 4.38 -4.13
C PRO A 108 5.60 5.35 -3.31
N LEU A 109 4.30 5.09 -3.20
CA LEU A 109 3.42 5.88 -2.34
C LEU A 109 3.80 5.61 -0.89
N GLN A 110 4.16 6.66 -0.18
CA GLN A 110 4.64 6.58 1.20
C GLN A 110 3.52 6.87 2.19
N GLY A 111 3.32 5.95 3.14
CA GLY A 111 2.49 6.19 4.32
C GLY A 111 3.25 6.84 5.46
N THR A 112 2.53 7.31 6.44
CA THR A 112 3.09 7.81 7.71
C THR A 112 3.65 6.66 8.54
N ALA A 113 4.69 6.93 9.33
CA ALA A 113 5.28 5.91 10.20
C ALA A 113 4.25 5.36 11.19
N ASN A 114 4.30 4.04 11.41
CA ASN A 114 3.40 3.30 12.32
C ASN A 114 1.90 3.47 11.97
N THR A 115 1.58 3.63 10.70
CA THR A 115 0.22 3.85 10.22
C THR A 115 -0.18 2.76 9.23
N LEU A 116 -1.43 2.32 9.30
CA LEU A 116 -1.99 1.35 8.35
C LEU A 116 -2.28 2.02 7.00
N LEU A 117 -2.43 1.21 5.96
CA LEU A 117 -2.97 1.63 4.67
C LEU A 117 -4.32 0.95 4.46
N GLU A 118 -5.28 1.69 3.95
CA GLU A 118 -6.60 1.16 3.64
C GLU A 118 -7.07 1.58 2.25
N VAL A 119 -7.97 0.79 1.68
CA VAL A 119 -8.67 1.11 0.44
C VAL A 119 -10.16 1.32 0.73
N VAL A 120 -10.78 2.26 0.04
CA VAL A 120 -12.18 2.65 0.25
C VAL A 120 -12.79 3.17 -1.04
N THR A 121 -14.09 3.02 -1.22
CA THR A 121 -14.86 3.87 -2.13
C THR A 121 -15.30 5.12 -1.39
N THR A 122 -15.11 6.30 -1.99
CA THR A 122 -15.42 7.59 -1.32
C THR A 122 -16.93 7.82 -1.16
N THR A 123 -17.72 7.18 -2.01
CA THR A 123 -19.18 7.06 -1.90
C THR A 123 -19.54 5.60 -2.19
N ALA A 124 -20.65 5.13 -1.66
CA ALA A 124 -21.10 3.78 -1.94
C ALA A 124 -21.43 3.63 -3.43
N ASN A 125 -20.88 2.60 -4.06
CA ASN A 125 -21.33 2.15 -5.37
C ASN A 125 -22.71 1.47 -5.23
N THR A 126 -23.57 1.61 -6.23
CA THR A 126 -24.92 1.03 -6.15
C THR A 126 -24.94 -0.46 -6.42
N THR A 127 -23.97 -0.93 -7.21
CA THR A 127 -23.78 -2.35 -7.56
C THR A 127 -22.30 -2.61 -7.74
N GLY A 128 -21.97 -3.86 -8.03
CA GLY A 128 -20.62 -4.23 -8.43
C GLY A 128 -19.66 -4.46 -7.27
N THR A 129 -18.51 -4.90 -7.65
CA THR A 129 -17.45 -5.36 -6.74
C THR A 129 -16.11 -4.95 -7.32
N ALA A 130 -15.15 -4.62 -6.46
CA ALA A 130 -13.77 -4.39 -6.84
C ALA A 130 -12.87 -5.55 -6.39
N TRP A 131 -11.84 -5.84 -7.18
CA TRP A 131 -10.70 -6.65 -6.79
C TRP A 131 -9.48 -5.73 -6.76
N VAL A 132 -8.85 -5.66 -5.60
CA VAL A 132 -7.68 -4.83 -5.35
C VAL A 132 -6.52 -5.72 -4.93
N ASN A 133 -5.46 -5.68 -5.70
CA ASN A 133 -4.22 -6.39 -5.42
C ASN A 133 -3.11 -5.35 -5.36
N CYS A 134 -2.45 -5.21 -4.23
CA CYS A 134 -1.35 -4.28 -4.06
C CYS A 134 -0.11 -4.99 -3.55
N GLN A 135 1.04 -4.47 -3.91
CA GLN A 135 2.33 -4.90 -3.38
C GLN A 135 3.16 -3.69 -3.01
N GLY A 136 4.05 -3.89 -2.09
CA GLY A 136 4.90 -2.83 -1.59
C GLY A 136 5.96 -3.35 -0.63
N HIS A 137 6.55 -2.45 0.09
CA HIS A 137 7.56 -2.76 1.09
C HIS A 137 7.38 -1.91 2.35
N THR A 138 8.05 -2.30 3.43
CA THR A 138 8.18 -1.47 4.63
C THR A 138 9.62 -0.99 4.73
N GLY A 139 9.81 0.19 5.27
CA GLY A 139 11.14 0.78 5.51
C GLY A 139 11.10 1.86 6.58
N ALA A 140 12.27 2.19 7.11
CA ALA A 140 12.42 3.29 8.06
C ALA A 140 12.58 4.63 7.34
#